data_15be4f91826d45691d701b3384fd8ba7
#
_entry.id   15be4f91826d45691d701b3384fd8ba7
#
_cell.length_a   1.000
_cell.length_b   1.000
_cell.length_c   1.000
_cell.angle_alpha   90.00
_cell.angle_beta   90.00
_cell.angle_gamma   90.00
#
_symmetry.space_group_name_H-M   'P 1'
#
loop_
_entity.id
_entity.type
_entity.pdbx_description
1 polymer ?
#
loop_
_entity_poly.entity_id
_entity_poly.type
_entity_poly.pdbx_seq_one_letter_code
_entity_poly.pdbx_strand_id
1 'polypeptide(L)'
;MKIHLNQIPHDGLHLEGEEDCPIPELETEENRCAGPLVYSLDLGISEGALWANGTLSLPVELRCVSCLEPFSYNIEVRSFAVHTELTGPELIDLTPFMREDILLNLPPYPHCDREGNRVCKAAGTIASRPDSVIKEAPPAWDELDKLKLK
;
A
#
# COMPACT_ATOMS: atom_id res chain seq x y z
N MET A 1 16.90 1.46 3.60
CA MET A 1 17.49 0.65 4.68
C MET A 1 18.55 -0.29 4.13
N LYS A 2 19.83 -0.08 4.49
CA LYS A 2 20.97 -0.88 4.00
C LYS A 2 21.59 -1.64 5.17
N ILE A 3 21.85 -2.93 4.97
CA ILE A 3 22.34 -3.83 6.01
C ILE A 3 23.62 -4.50 5.52
N HIS A 4 24.66 -4.51 6.38
CA HIS A 4 25.87 -5.26 6.14
C HIS A 4 25.68 -6.72 6.61
N LEU A 5 25.97 -7.68 5.73
CA LEU A 5 25.85 -9.12 6.03
C LEU A 5 26.70 -9.53 7.22
N ASN A 6 27.86 -8.89 7.40
CA ASN A 6 28.76 -9.16 8.53
C ASN A 6 28.19 -8.77 9.89
N GLN A 7 27.09 -7.99 9.92
CA GLN A 7 26.40 -7.59 11.14
C GLN A 7 25.30 -8.57 11.56
N ILE A 8 24.99 -9.56 10.71
CA ILE A 8 23.95 -10.56 10.97
C ILE A 8 24.61 -11.77 11.65
N PRO A 9 24.35 -12.02 12.95
CA PRO A 9 24.85 -13.21 13.65
C PRO A 9 24.24 -14.50 13.07
N HIS A 10 24.89 -15.63 13.32
CA HIS A 10 24.36 -16.95 12.93
C HIS A 10 22.98 -17.26 13.53
N ASP A 11 22.69 -16.69 14.68
CA ASP A 11 21.42 -16.89 15.41
C ASP A 11 20.30 -15.96 14.91
N GLY A 12 20.58 -15.12 13.90
CA GLY A 12 19.66 -14.09 13.41
C GLY A 12 19.85 -12.73 14.08
N LEU A 13 19.23 -11.72 13.49
CA LEU A 13 19.28 -10.34 13.97
C LEU A 13 17.86 -9.76 13.99
N HIS A 14 17.44 -9.26 15.15
CA HIS A 14 16.20 -8.49 15.27
C HIS A 14 16.51 -7.00 15.13
N LEU A 15 15.84 -6.31 14.22
CA LEU A 15 15.99 -4.88 13.97
C LEU A 15 14.64 -4.18 14.11
N GLU A 16 14.62 -3.20 15.01
CA GLU A 16 13.52 -2.25 15.12
C GLU A 16 14.04 -0.85 14.86
N GLY A 17 13.23 -0.05 14.17
CA GLY A 17 13.63 1.32 13.89
C GLY A 17 12.62 2.07 13.06
N GLU A 18 13.02 3.28 12.74
CA GLU A 18 12.26 4.17 11.87
C GLU A 18 13.20 4.75 10.79
N GLU A 19 12.65 4.98 9.61
CA GLU A 19 13.35 5.60 8.48
C GLU A 19 12.43 6.66 7.88
N ASP A 20 12.99 7.78 7.46
CA ASP A 20 12.22 8.78 6.70
C ASP A 20 11.58 8.10 5.49
N CYS A 21 10.40 8.56 5.10
CA CYS A 21 9.64 7.91 4.04
C CYS A 21 10.50 7.61 2.80
N PRO A 22 10.81 6.34 2.51
CA PRO A 22 11.70 5.99 1.40
C PRO A 22 10.93 5.78 0.09
N ILE A 23 9.68 6.30 -0.03
CA ILE A 23 8.76 6.00 -1.13
C ILE A 23 8.38 7.28 -1.88
N PRO A 24 9.15 7.66 -2.91
CA PRO A 24 8.87 8.87 -3.70
C PRO A 24 7.49 8.85 -4.37
N GLU A 25 6.94 7.68 -4.66
CA GLU A 25 5.62 7.52 -5.28
C GLU A 25 4.47 7.96 -4.39
N LEU A 26 4.69 8.05 -3.07
CA LEU A 26 3.72 8.59 -2.13
C LEU A 26 3.82 10.12 -1.98
N GLU A 27 4.78 10.76 -2.63
CA GLU A 27 4.94 12.21 -2.65
C GLU A 27 4.20 12.83 -3.85
N THR A 28 2.88 12.62 -3.93
CA THR A 28 2.02 13.18 -4.98
C THR A 28 1.03 14.18 -4.39
N GLU A 29 0.26 14.86 -5.26
CA GLU A 29 -0.84 15.73 -4.80
C GLU A 29 -1.97 14.96 -4.09
N GLU A 30 -2.09 13.67 -4.36
CA GLU A 30 -3.16 12.82 -3.83
C GLU A 30 -2.74 12.00 -2.60
N ASN A 31 -1.44 11.68 -2.50
CA ASN A 31 -0.89 10.82 -1.46
C ASN A 31 0.39 11.43 -0.92
N ARG A 32 0.53 11.46 0.41
CA ARG A 32 1.74 11.95 1.08
C ARG A 32 2.12 11.05 2.24
N CYS A 33 3.41 10.90 2.48
CA CYS A 33 3.89 10.37 3.74
C CYS A 33 3.56 11.36 4.86
N ALA A 34 2.89 10.88 5.91
CA ALA A 34 2.52 11.69 7.07
C ALA A 34 3.50 11.51 8.24
N GLY A 35 4.44 10.58 8.12
CA GLY A 35 5.45 10.28 9.14
C GLY A 35 6.49 9.27 8.66
N PRO A 36 7.39 8.84 9.54
CA PRO A 36 8.42 7.87 9.21
C PRO A 36 7.84 6.47 9.00
N LEU A 37 8.55 5.67 8.22
CA LEU A 37 8.35 4.23 8.13
C LEU A 37 8.91 3.57 9.38
N VAL A 38 8.04 2.94 10.16
CA VAL A 38 8.41 2.13 11.33
C VAL A 38 8.48 0.67 10.91
N TYR A 39 9.54 -0.01 11.32
CA TYR A 39 9.74 -1.42 11.01
C TYR A 39 10.20 -2.22 12.24
N SER A 40 9.81 -3.50 12.26
CA SER A 40 10.28 -4.50 13.19
C SER A 40 10.54 -5.78 12.38
N LEU A 41 11.82 -6.14 12.20
CA LEU A 41 12.26 -7.18 11.27
C LEU A 41 13.18 -8.17 11.95
N ASP A 42 12.95 -9.45 11.70
CA ASP A 42 13.85 -10.56 12.00
C ASP A 42 14.60 -10.94 10.72
N LEU A 43 15.91 -10.97 10.79
CA LEU A 43 16.84 -11.19 9.69
C LEU A 43 17.72 -12.40 9.97
N GLY A 44 18.03 -13.16 8.94
CA GLY A 44 19.00 -14.24 9.05
C GLY A 44 19.55 -14.67 7.71
N ILE A 45 20.64 -15.42 7.76
CA ILE A 45 21.30 -16.00 6.60
C ILE A 45 21.20 -17.52 6.68
N SER A 46 20.65 -18.14 5.65
CA SER A 46 20.56 -19.60 5.54
C SER A 46 20.81 -20.02 4.09
N GLU A 47 21.62 -21.06 3.91
CA GLU A 47 21.89 -21.68 2.60
C GLU A 47 22.39 -20.69 1.51
N GLY A 48 23.10 -19.63 1.92
CA GLY A 48 23.59 -18.61 0.98
C GLY A 48 22.55 -17.58 0.56
N ALA A 49 21.41 -17.53 1.23
CA ALA A 49 20.36 -16.54 1.04
C ALA A 49 20.09 -15.74 2.32
N LEU A 50 19.70 -14.47 2.16
CA LEU A 50 19.15 -13.65 3.22
C LEU A 50 17.65 -13.88 3.28
N TRP A 51 17.12 -14.10 4.46
CA TRP A 51 15.70 -14.00 4.75
C TRP A 51 15.43 -12.85 5.72
N ALA A 52 14.32 -12.16 5.52
CA ALA A 52 13.84 -11.12 6.41
C ALA A 52 12.33 -11.27 6.58
N ASN A 53 11.85 -11.27 7.82
CA ASN A 53 10.42 -11.34 8.15
C ASN A 53 10.08 -10.28 9.18
N GLY A 54 8.85 -9.78 9.16
CA GLY A 54 8.42 -8.85 10.19
C GLY A 54 7.22 -8.00 9.81
N THR A 55 7.18 -6.79 10.35
CA THR A 55 6.08 -5.85 10.18
C THR A 55 6.57 -4.49 9.76
N LEU A 56 5.78 -3.81 8.95
CA LEU A 56 6.02 -2.43 8.54
C LEU A 56 4.77 -1.60 8.84
N SER A 57 4.96 -0.36 9.25
CA SER A 57 3.89 0.60 9.49
C SER A 57 4.29 1.96 8.95
N LEU A 58 3.45 2.55 8.10
CA LEU A 58 3.68 3.85 7.49
C LEU A 58 2.43 4.71 7.57
N PRO A 59 2.44 5.81 8.34
CA PRO A 59 1.37 6.78 8.31
C PRO A 59 1.43 7.60 7.02
N VAL A 60 0.30 7.67 6.33
CA VAL A 60 0.15 8.41 5.07
C VAL A 60 -1.08 9.31 5.12
N GLU A 61 -1.08 10.36 4.32
CA GLU A 61 -2.25 11.15 4.00
C GLU A 61 -2.74 10.76 2.61
N LEU A 62 -3.98 10.31 2.52
CA LEU A 62 -4.63 9.89 1.28
C LEU A 62 -5.81 10.81 0.97
N ARG A 63 -6.17 10.93 -0.30
CA ARG A 63 -7.38 11.64 -0.73
C ARG A 63 -8.55 10.68 -0.85
N CYS A 64 -9.67 10.99 -0.19
CA CYS A 64 -10.90 10.19 -0.28
C CYS A 64 -11.49 10.26 -1.70
N VAL A 65 -11.80 9.10 -2.30
CA VAL A 65 -12.39 9.04 -3.66
C VAL A 65 -13.82 9.60 -3.73
N SER A 66 -14.53 9.70 -2.61
CA SER A 66 -15.91 10.17 -2.57
C SER A 66 -16.04 11.67 -2.30
N CYS A 67 -15.34 12.19 -1.29
CA CYS A 67 -15.44 13.62 -0.91
C CYS A 67 -14.23 14.45 -1.33
N LEU A 68 -13.20 13.83 -1.89
CA LEU A 68 -11.95 14.45 -2.36
C LEU A 68 -11.15 15.18 -1.25
N GLU A 69 -11.51 14.96 0.01
CA GLU A 69 -10.76 15.53 1.13
C GLU A 69 -9.61 14.63 1.56
N PRO A 70 -8.50 15.21 2.02
CA PRO A 70 -7.40 14.44 2.58
C PRO A 70 -7.80 13.84 3.93
N PHE A 71 -7.27 12.65 4.23
CA PHE A 71 -7.42 11.99 5.52
C PHE A 71 -6.20 11.14 5.84
N SER A 72 -5.91 10.98 7.13
CA SER A 72 -4.80 10.16 7.60
C SER A 72 -5.19 8.69 7.54
N TYR A 73 -4.27 7.87 7.07
CA TYR A 73 -4.39 6.42 6.99
C TYR A 73 -3.07 5.79 7.44
N ASN A 74 -3.12 4.67 8.15
CA ASN A 74 -1.92 3.92 8.50
C ASN A 74 -1.82 2.65 7.67
N ILE A 75 -0.79 2.55 6.84
CA ILE A 75 -0.51 1.32 6.08
C ILE A 75 0.18 0.35 7.04
N GLU A 76 -0.40 -0.83 7.24
CA GLU A 76 0.17 -1.90 8.05
C GLU A 76 0.46 -3.12 7.20
N VAL A 77 1.73 -3.46 7.06
CA VAL A 77 2.19 -4.74 6.49
C VAL A 77 2.52 -5.67 7.64
N ARG A 78 1.64 -6.62 7.93
CA ARG A 78 1.77 -7.54 9.08
C ARG A 78 2.59 -8.77 8.79
N SER A 79 2.87 -9.06 7.54
CA SER A 79 3.58 -10.25 7.08
C SER A 79 4.59 -9.91 6.00
N PHE A 80 5.45 -8.93 6.28
CA PHE A 80 6.58 -8.66 5.42
C PHE A 80 7.49 -9.89 5.38
N ALA A 81 7.85 -10.34 4.19
CA ALA A 81 8.74 -11.48 4.01
C ALA A 81 9.57 -11.31 2.74
N VAL A 82 10.88 -11.40 2.90
CA VAL A 82 11.84 -11.34 1.80
C VAL A 82 12.76 -12.55 1.88
N HIS A 83 13.03 -13.14 0.73
CA HIS A 83 14.05 -14.16 0.55
C HIS A 83 14.86 -13.80 -0.69
N THR A 84 16.16 -13.52 -0.53
CA THR A 84 17.03 -13.14 -1.64
C THR A 84 18.38 -13.85 -1.57
N GLU A 85 18.85 -14.35 -2.70
CA GLU A 85 20.14 -15.00 -2.81
C GLU A 85 21.29 -13.96 -2.64
N LEU A 86 22.33 -14.38 -1.93
CA LEU A 86 23.51 -13.57 -1.69
C LEU A 86 24.49 -13.73 -2.86
N THR A 87 24.22 -13.06 -3.98
CA THR A 87 25.04 -13.12 -5.21
C THR A 87 25.99 -11.93 -5.37
N GLY A 88 26.05 -11.03 -4.40
CA GLY A 88 26.71 -9.74 -4.54
C GLY A 88 27.49 -9.27 -3.31
N PRO A 89 27.69 -7.97 -3.23
CA PRO A 89 28.47 -7.34 -2.17
C PRO A 89 27.92 -7.61 -0.78
N GLU A 90 28.75 -7.44 0.22
CA GLU A 90 28.42 -7.62 1.66
C GLU A 90 27.30 -6.67 2.17
N LEU A 91 26.74 -5.82 1.31
CA LEU A 91 25.70 -4.84 1.62
C LEU A 91 24.42 -5.16 0.85
N ILE A 92 23.33 -5.37 1.56
CA ILE A 92 21.99 -5.55 0.98
C ILE A 92 21.10 -4.35 1.29
N ASP A 93 20.35 -3.87 0.29
CA ASP A 93 19.33 -2.84 0.46
C ASP A 93 17.94 -3.47 0.49
N LEU A 94 17.27 -3.38 1.64
CA LEU A 94 15.89 -3.85 1.82
C LEU A 94 14.83 -2.82 1.40
N THR A 95 15.22 -1.58 1.15
CA THR A 95 14.29 -0.49 0.79
C THR A 95 13.39 -0.84 -0.41
N PRO A 96 13.88 -1.45 -1.51
CA PRO A 96 13.02 -1.81 -2.63
C PRO A 96 11.90 -2.79 -2.27
N PHE A 97 12.20 -3.79 -1.44
CA PHE A 97 11.22 -4.80 -1.01
C PHE A 97 10.17 -4.21 -0.06
N MET A 98 10.61 -3.39 0.92
CA MET A 98 9.71 -2.69 1.83
C MET A 98 8.77 -1.75 1.07
N ARG A 99 9.31 -1.04 0.08
CA ARG A 99 8.55 -0.16 -0.80
C ARG A 99 7.48 -0.91 -1.59
N GLU A 100 7.84 -2.04 -2.19
CA GLU A 100 6.91 -2.87 -2.97
C GLU A 100 5.74 -3.33 -2.09
N ASP A 101 6.00 -3.89 -0.92
CA ASP A 101 4.97 -4.36 -0.01
C ASP A 101 4.07 -3.22 0.51
N ILE A 102 4.64 -2.06 0.80
CA ILE A 102 3.85 -0.89 1.22
C ILE A 102 2.92 -0.44 0.10
N LEU A 103 3.41 -0.33 -1.14
CA LEU A 103 2.62 0.07 -2.29
C LEU A 103 1.49 -0.93 -2.61
N LEU A 104 1.74 -2.23 -2.44
CA LEU A 104 0.74 -3.28 -2.61
C LEU A 104 -0.36 -3.25 -1.53
N ASN A 105 -0.05 -2.73 -0.34
CA ASN A 105 -1.00 -2.59 0.76
C ASN A 105 -1.75 -1.25 0.77
N LEU A 106 -1.51 -0.37 -0.21
CA LEU A 106 -2.33 0.83 -0.39
C LEU A 106 -3.78 0.44 -0.74
N PRO A 107 -4.78 1.08 -0.13
CA PRO A 107 -6.17 0.84 -0.51
C PRO A 107 -6.41 1.33 -1.94
N PRO A 108 -6.93 0.49 -2.86
CA PRO A 108 -7.19 0.89 -4.24
C PRO A 108 -8.27 1.97 -4.38
N TYR A 109 -9.15 2.06 -3.40
CA TYR A 109 -10.21 3.08 -3.29
C TYR A 109 -10.23 3.62 -1.86
N PRO A 110 -9.42 4.66 -1.55
CA PRO A 110 -9.35 5.21 -0.21
C PRO A 110 -10.62 5.96 0.14
N HIS A 111 -11.24 5.59 1.26
CA HIS A 111 -12.44 6.21 1.81
C HIS A 111 -12.17 6.69 3.24
N CYS A 112 -12.51 7.93 3.54
CA CYS A 112 -12.24 8.54 4.85
C CYS A 112 -13.13 8.02 5.99
N ASP A 113 -14.15 7.23 5.70
CA ASP A 113 -15.09 6.65 6.67
C ASP A 113 -14.82 5.17 7.01
N ARG A 114 -13.90 4.52 6.31
CA ARG A 114 -13.62 3.08 6.52
C ARG A 114 -13.03 2.75 7.89
N GLU A 115 -12.27 3.67 8.48
CA GLU A 115 -11.68 3.48 9.80
C GLU A 115 -12.56 3.97 10.96
N GLY A 116 -13.79 4.40 10.68
CA GLY A 116 -14.78 4.75 11.69
C GLY A 116 -14.53 6.08 12.43
N ASN A 117 -13.44 6.77 12.14
CA ASN A 117 -13.08 8.01 12.85
C ASN A 117 -13.69 9.27 12.22
N ARG A 118 -14.27 9.15 11.02
CA ARG A 118 -14.83 10.29 10.30
C ARG A 118 -16.02 9.89 9.45
N VAL A 119 -17.06 10.73 9.44
CA VAL A 119 -18.20 10.56 8.51
C VAL A 119 -17.82 11.22 7.18
N CYS A 120 -17.87 10.48 6.09
CA CYS A 120 -17.62 11.03 4.75
C CYS A 120 -18.70 12.05 4.38
N LYS A 121 -18.32 13.27 4.02
CA LYS A 121 -19.26 14.33 3.61
C LYS A 121 -20.10 13.97 2.38
N ALA A 122 -19.60 13.06 1.53
CA ALA A 122 -20.32 12.58 0.36
C ALA A 122 -21.35 11.48 0.69
N ALA A 123 -21.30 10.85 1.88
CA ALA A 123 -22.23 9.78 2.25
C ALA A 123 -23.70 10.26 2.31
N GLY A 124 -23.93 11.52 2.62
CA GLY A 124 -25.28 12.13 2.59
C GLY A 124 -25.82 12.41 1.19
N THR A 125 -24.96 12.52 0.20
CA THR A 125 -25.38 12.89 -1.18
C THR A 125 -25.86 11.67 -1.97
N ILE A 126 -25.39 10.46 -1.64
CA ILE A 126 -25.80 9.22 -2.33
C ILE A 126 -27.17 8.74 -1.82
N ALA A 127 -27.50 9.00 -0.56
CA ALA A 127 -28.79 8.62 0.04
C ALA A 127 -29.97 9.48 -0.47
N SER A 128 -29.71 10.57 -1.19
CA SER A 128 -30.74 11.54 -1.65
C SER A 128 -31.00 11.47 -3.16
N ARG A 129 -30.51 10.46 -3.88
CA ARG A 129 -31.06 10.21 -5.21
C ARG A 129 -32.39 9.50 -5.03
N PRO A 130 -33.55 10.19 -5.20
CA PRO A 130 -34.79 9.48 -5.41
C PRO A 130 -34.54 8.55 -6.60
N ASP A 131 -35.00 7.31 -6.49
CA ASP A 131 -35.17 6.43 -7.66
C ASP A 131 -36.00 7.21 -8.68
N SER A 132 -35.32 8.03 -9.48
CA SER A 132 -35.91 8.65 -10.63
C SER A 132 -36.13 7.49 -11.58
N VAL A 133 -37.44 7.14 -11.68
CA VAL A 133 -38.06 6.28 -12.68
C VAL A 133 -37.08 6.14 -13.85
N ILE A 134 -36.49 4.97 -13.98
CA ILE A 134 -35.74 4.58 -15.17
C ILE A 134 -36.77 4.65 -16.30
N LYS A 135 -36.86 5.80 -16.98
CA LYS A 135 -37.45 5.82 -18.32
C LYS A 135 -36.59 4.82 -19.07
N GLU A 136 -37.25 3.76 -19.54
CA GLU A 136 -36.64 2.73 -20.35
C GLU A 136 -35.86 3.44 -21.48
N ALA A 137 -34.57 3.58 -21.29
CA ALA A 137 -33.69 3.96 -22.38
C ALA A 137 -33.72 2.77 -23.34
N PRO A 138 -33.84 3.01 -24.65
CA PRO A 138 -33.76 1.93 -25.63
C PRO A 138 -32.48 1.14 -25.32
N PRO A 139 -32.51 -0.19 -25.33
CA PRO A 139 -31.39 -1.00 -24.94
C PRO A 139 -30.20 -0.67 -25.85
N ALA A 140 -29.27 0.09 -25.32
CA ALA A 140 -28.05 0.53 -26.03
C ALA A 140 -27.23 -0.67 -26.57
N TRP A 141 -27.55 -1.86 -26.10
CA TRP A 141 -26.91 -3.12 -26.47
C TRP A 141 -27.45 -3.75 -27.77
N ASP A 142 -28.68 -3.41 -28.22
CA ASP A 142 -29.24 -3.92 -29.46
C ASP A 142 -28.46 -3.49 -30.72
N GLU A 143 -27.63 -2.47 -30.60
CA GLU A 143 -26.73 -2.06 -31.67
C GLU A 143 -25.49 -2.96 -31.81
N LEU A 144 -25.10 -3.65 -30.74
CA LEU A 144 -23.96 -4.57 -30.78
C LEU A 144 -24.31 -5.85 -31.56
N ASP A 145 -25.55 -6.30 -31.54
CA ASP A 145 -26.02 -7.46 -32.32
C ASP A 145 -25.94 -7.26 -33.84
N LYS A 146 -25.82 -6.01 -34.28
CA LYS A 146 -25.64 -5.64 -35.69
C LYS A 146 -24.20 -5.75 -36.16
N LEU A 147 -23.24 -5.89 -35.22
CA LEU A 147 -21.83 -6.08 -35.54
C LEU A 147 -21.59 -7.53 -35.95
N LYS A 148 -21.68 -7.81 -37.25
CA LYS A 148 -21.23 -9.09 -37.82
C LYS A 148 -19.70 -9.11 -37.79
N LEU A 149 -19.13 -9.86 -36.85
CA LEU A 149 -17.73 -10.24 -36.91
C LEU A 149 -17.53 -11.12 -38.15
N LYS A 150 -16.65 -10.67 -39.03
CA LYS A 150 -16.29 -11.32 -40.28
C LYS A 150 -15.05 -12.17 -40.07
#